data_02cd7c716b1f246c507464366f8c56ce
#
_entry.id   02cd7c716b1f246c507464366f8c56ce
#
_cell.length_a   1.000
_cell.length_b   1.000
_cell.length_c   1.000
_cell.angle_alpha   90.00
_cell.angle_beta   90.00
_cell.angle_gamma   90.00
#
_symmetry.space_group_name_H-M   'P 1'
#
loop_
_entity.id
_entity.type
_entity.pdbx_description
1 polymer ?
#
loop_
_entity_poly.entity_id
_entity_poly.type
_entity_poly.pdbx_seq_one_letter_code
_entity_poly.pdbx_strand_id
1 'polypeptide(L)'
;MSNCIKCHDTGYITDGNNKFVAYCDCIAGQQLKQKIREQKFLEAGIQRAYWSLTFKDFQPQVQHIKHVQFTRDVEAYMKNIHKHRQDGTLWLIYGDVGVGKTLAASLILKEALKKDYTCLYIIWTDLVDGNIVDDELIEKLRSVDFLVIDDLGKDKLNINSTSQYAQDLLEKIIKPRYGNKMPTILVSSRDYRDLVVKFPVLSAMLSPQWISEVVGVNFRPNARNS
;
A
#
# COMPACT_ATOMS: atom_id res chain seq x y z
N MET A 1 25.25 -31.27 -3.02
CA MET A 1 25.88 -29.96 -2.84
C MET A 1 26.02 -29.36 -4.23
N SER A 2 25.25 -28.33 -4.57
CA SER A 2 25.27 -27.73 -5.92
C SER A 2 26.26 -26.57 -5.90
N ASN A 3 27.50 -26.81 -6.29
CA ASN A 3 28.41 -25.68 -6.52
C ASN A 3 28.04 -25.02 -7.84
N CYS A 4 27.45 -23.86 -7.76
CA CYS A 4 27.12 -23.06 -8.93
C CYS A 4 28.39 -22.43 -9.53
N ILE A 5 28.79 -22.88 -10.71
CA ILE A 5 30.01 -22.43 -11.40
C ILE A 5 29.97 -20.90 -11.69
N LYS A 6 28.76 -20.32 -11.86
CA LYS A 6 28.60 -18.89 -12.20
C LYS A 6 28.81 -17.95 -11.02
N CYS A 7 28.40 -18.32 -9.81
CA CYS A 7 28.43 -17.45 -8.63
C CYS A 7 29.10 -18.08 -7.41
N HIS A 8 29.63 -19.30 -7.54
CA HIS A 8 30.25 -20.04 -6.42
C HIS A 8 29.38 -20.04 -5.15
N ASP A 9 28.06 -20.25 -5.35
CA ASP A 9 27.01 -20.29 -4.32
C ASP A 9 26.78 -18.97 -3.54
N THR A 10 27.36 -17.84 -3.98
CA THR A 10 27.10 -16.51 -3.39
C THR A 10 25.71 -15.97 -3.71
N GLY A 11 25.07 -16.48 -4.77
CA GLY A 11 23.76 -16.04 -5.23
C GLY A 11 23.78 -14.79 -6.13
N TYR A 12 24.94 -14.15 -6.34
CA TYR A 12 25.09 -12.98 -7.22
C TYR A 12 26.34 -13.08 -8.09
N ILE A 13 26.34 -12.35 -9.18
CA ILE A 13 27.42 -12.26 -10.16
C ILE A 13 28.05 -10.87 -10.06
N THR A 14 29.37 -10.82 -10.03
CA THR A 14 30.16 -9.58 -10.03
C THR A 14 30.95 -9.45 -11.31
N ASP A 15 31.34 -8.23 -11.66
CA ASP A 15 32.33 -7.96 -12.69
C ASP A 15 33.77 -8.19 -12.19
N GLY A 16 34.76 -7.97 -13.07
CA GLY A 16 36.18 -8.12 -12.73
C GLY A 16 36.69 -7.19 -11.61
N ASN A 17 35.90 -6.20 -11.21
CA ASN A 17 36.19 -5.26 -10.11
C ASN A 17 35.37 -5.55 -8.84
N ASN A 18 34.78 -6.73 -8.71
CA ASN A 18 33.88 -7.13 -7.63
C ASN A 18 32.59 -6.30 -7.49
N LYS A 19 32.19 -5.57 -8.54
CA LYS A 19 30.95 -4.80 -8.53
C LYS A 19 29.78 -5.72 -8.90
N PHE A 20 28.66 -5.60 -8.18
CA PHE A 20 27.43 -6.35 -8.45
C PHE A 20 26.95 -6.11 -9.89
N VAL A 21 26.65 -7.18 -10.62
CA VAL A 21 26.10 -7.15 -11.99
C VAL A 21 24.68 -7.68 -11.98
N ALA A 22 24.45 -8.87 -11.44
CA ALA A 22 23.13 -9.51 -11.43
C ALA A 22 23.02 -10.57 -10.34
N TYR A 23 21.80 -10.94 -9.99
CA TYR A 23 21.55 -12.15 -9.20
C TYR A 23 21.68 -13.37 -10.09
N CYS A 24 22.30 -14.44 -9.56
CA CYS A 24 22.41 -15.70 -10.25
C CYS A 24 21.05 -16.42 -10.35
N ASP A 25 20.84 -17.22 -11.39
CA ASP A 25 19.62 -18.00 -11.57
C ASP A 25 19.62 -19.35 -10.80
N CYS A 26 20.71 -19.68 -10.12
CA CYS A 26 20.82 -20.85 -9.25
C CYS A 26 19.96 -20.73 -7.99
N ILE A 27 19.84 -21.80 -7.22
CA ILE A 27 19.05 -21.85 -5.97
C ILE A 27 19.49 -20.74 -5.01
N ALA A 28 20.80 -20.55 -4.80
CA ALA A 28 21.31 -19.50 -3.91
C ALA A 28 20.90 -18.10 -4.39
N GLY A 29 20.92 -17.84 -5.71
CA GLY A 29 20.48 -16.55 -6.27
C GLY A 29 18.98 -16.32 -6.15
N GLN A 30 18.18 -17.36 -6.32
CA GLN A 30 16.72 -17.27 -6.10
C GLN A 30 16.40 -17.00 -4.63
N GLN A 31 17.07 -17.67 -3.70
CA GLN A 31 16.92 -17.45 -2.26
C GLN A 31 17.34 -16.02 -1.87
N LEU A 32 18.44 -15.53 -2.41
CA LEU A 32 18.91 -14.17 -2.16
C LEU A 32 17.92 -13.12 -2.69
N LYS A 33 17.41 -13.28 -3.92
CA LYS A 33 16.36 -12.42 -4.49
C LYS A 33 15.11 -12.41 -3.60
N GLN A 34 14.69 -13.58 -3.12
CA GLN A 34 13.54 -13.69 -2.24
C GLN A 34 13.78 -12.97 -0.91
N LYS A 35 14.92 -13.20 -0.27
CA LYS A 35 15.29 -12.57 1.00
C LYS A 35 15.30 -11.04 0.90
N ILE A 36 15.91 -10.50 -0.16
CA ILE A 36 15.94 -9.04 -0.41
C ILE A 36 14.53 -8.48 -0.62
N ARG A 37 13.70 -9.20 -1.39
CA ARG A 37 12.30 -8.80 -1.60
C ARG A 37 11.51 -8.77 -0.29
N GLU A 38 11.65 -9.79 0.54
CA GLU A 38 10.99 -9.89 1.84
C GLU A 38 11.46 -8.78 2.79
N GLN A 39 12.76 -8.46 2.75
CA GLN A 39 13.31 -7.34 3.51
C GLN A 39 12.68 -5.99 3.07
N LYS A 40 12.59 -5.72 1.75
CA LYS A 40 11.91 -4.54 1.23
C LYS A 40 10.44 -4.47 1.68
N PHE A 41 9.72 -5.61 1.72
CA PHE A 41 8.32 -5.65 2.19
C PHE A 41 8.22 -5.36 3.68
N LEU A 42 9.15 -5.88 4.48
CA LEU A 42 9.21 -5.62 5.92
C LEU A 42 9.47 -4.14 6.21
N GLU A 43 10.46 -3.55 5.56
CA GLU A 43 10.82 -2.13 5.70
C GLU A 43 9.69 -1.19 5.25
N ALA A 44 8.94 -1.59 4.23
CA ALA A 44 7.74 -0.88 3.77
C ALA A 44 6.51 -1.09 4.67
N GLY A 45 6.58 -1.94 5.70
CA GLY A 45 5.46 -2.21 6.62
C GLY A 45 4.36 -3.09 6.01
N ILE A 46 4.59 -3.73 4.85
CA ILE A 46 3.58 -4.61 4.23
C ILE A 46 3.38 -5.85 5.11
N GLN A 47 2.13 -6.13 5.48
CA GLN A 47 1.81 -7.28 6.32
C GLN A 47 2.20 -8.61 5.68
N ARG A 48 2.76 -9.54 6.45
CA ARG A 48 3.26 -10.84 5.97
C ARG A 48 2.21 -11.67 5.22
N ALA A 49 0.93 -11.54 5.61
CA ALA A 49 -0.18 -12.22 4.95
C ALA A 49 -0.30 -11.88 3.44
N TYR A 50 0.24 -10.75 2.99
CA TYR A 50 0.17 -10.30 1.59
C TYR A 50 1.48 -10.52 0.82
N TRP A 51 2.55 -11.05 1.44
CA TRP A 51 3.86 -11.18 0.79
C TRP A 51 3.85 -12.15 -0.39
N SER A 52 3.22 -13.30 -0.25
CA SER A 52 3.12 -14.32 -1.31
C SER A 52 2.07 -14.00 -2.36
N LEU A 53 1.05 -13.19 -2.01
CA LEU A 53 -0.06 -12.90 -2.91
C LEU A 53 0.37 -12.01 -4.08
N THR A 54 -0.21 -12.29 -5.25
CA THR A 54 0.04 -11.58 -6.51
C THR A 54 -1.27 -11.00 -7.05
N PHE A 55 -1.22 -10.25 -8.14
CA PHE A 55 -2.43 -9.78 -8.80
C PHE A 55 -3.32 -10.92 -9.31
N LYS A 56 -2.75 -12.10 -9.59
CA LYS A 56 -3.53 -13.29 -9.97
C LYS A 56 -4.44 -13.81 -8.85
N ASP A 57 -4.07 -13.51 -7.60
CA ASP A 57 -4.86 -13.88 -6.42
C ASP A 57 -5.96 -12.83 -6.13
N PHE A 58 -5.89 -11.67 -6.78
CA PHE A 58 -6.88 -10.59 -6.69
C PHE A 58 -7.94 -10.75 -7.78
N GLN A 59 -8.84 -11.74 -7.62
CA GLN A 59 -9.85 -12.06 -8.61
C GLN A 59 -11.07 -11.14 -8.52
N PRO A 60 -11.62 -10.65 -9.66
CA PRO A 60 -12.84 -9.86 -9.66
C PRO A 60 -14.05 -10.70 -9.26
N GLN A 61 -14.93 -10.13 -8.43
CA GLN A 61 -16.25 -10.69 -8.15
C GLN A 61 -17.19 -10.25 -9.27
N VAL A 62 -17.35 -11.11 -10.27
CA VAL A 62 -18.05 -10.77 -11.54
C VAL A 62 -19.51 -10.35 -11.36
N GLN A 63 -20.18 -10.82 -10.30
CA GLN A 63 -21.53 -10.41 -9.93
C GLN A 63 -21.61 -8.98 -9.34
N HIS A 64 -20.49 -8.36 -9.00
CA HIS A 64 -20.41 -7.03 -8.41
C HIS A 64 -19.67 -6.08 -9.35
N ILE A 65 -20.39 -5.30 -10.14
CA ILE A 65 -19.81 -4.42 -11.16
C ILE A 65 -18.78 -3.43 -10.59
N LYS A 66 -19.02 -2.90 -9.38
CA LYS A 66 -18.08 -2.00 -8.69
C LYS A 66 -16.77 -2.72 -8.36
N HIS A 67 -16.81 -4.00 -7.98
CA HIS A 67 -15.63 -4.80 -7.71
C HIS A 67 -14.83 -5.10 -9.00
N VAL A 68 -15.53 -5.40 -10.10
CA VAL A 68 -14.90 -5.59 -11.40
C VAL A 68 -14.18 -4.33 -11.86
N GLN A 69 -14.84 -3.17 -11.72
CA GLN A 69 -14.21 -1.89 -12.06
C GLN A 69 -12.99 -1.62 -11.18
N PHE A 70 -13.13 -1.78 -9.88
CA PHE A 70 -12.02 -1.63 -8.93
C PHE A 70 -10.81 -2.50 -9.27
N THR A 71 -11.05 -3.79 -9.63
CA THR A 71 -9.96 -4.69 -10.04
C THR A 71 -9.23 -4.17 -11.28
N ARG A 72 -9.98 -3.63 -12.27
CA ARG A 72 -9.39 -3.00 -13.47
C ARG A 72 -8.61 -1.74 -13.13
N ASP A 73 -9.12 -0.91 -12.23
CA ASP A 73 -8.45 0.33 -11.79
C ASP A 73 -7.14 0.01 -11.07
N VAL A 74 -7.11 -1.02 -10.21
CA VAL A 74 -5.89 -1.51 -9.55
C VAL A 74 -4.86 -2.00 -10.58
N GLU A 75 -5.29 -2.79 -11.57
CA GLU A 75 -4.41 -3.27 -12.65
C GLU A 75 -3.84 -2.11 -13.46
N ALA A 76 -4.69 -1.15 -13.84
CA ALA A 76 -4.29 0.04 -14.58
C ALA A 76 -3.32 0.90 -13.77
N TYR A 77 -3.55 1.09 -12.47
CA TYR A 77 -2.66 1.80 -11.58
C TYR A 77 -1.27 1.14 -11.53
N MET A 78 -1.23 -0.18 -11.31
CA MET A 78 0.04 -0.93 -11.26
C MET A 78 0.82 -0.85 -12.57
N LYS A 79 0.14 -0.93 -13.73
CA LYS A 79 0.78 -0.78 -15.05
C LYS A 79 1.37 0.62 -15.27
N ASN A 80 0.79 1.64 -14.66
CA ASN A 80 1.17 3.04 -14.84
C ASN A 80 1.84 3.65 -13.59
N ILE A 81 2.53 2.85 -12.79
CA ILE A 81 3.10 3.26 -11.49
C ILE A 81 3.99 4.52 -11.59
N HIS A 82 4.80 4.62 -12.65
CA HIS A 82 5.66 5.79 -12.89
C HIS A 82 4.85 7.06 -13.13
N LYS A 83 3.74 6.97 -13.87
CA LYS A 83 2.83 8.09 -14.11
C LYS A 83 2.20 8.56 -12.80
N HIS A 84 1.71 7.63 -11.98
CA HIS A 84 1.13 7.97 -10.68
C HIS A 84 2.14 8.66 -9.75
N ARG A 85 3.44 8.24 -9.83
CA ARG A 85 4.50 8.93 -9.09
C ARG A 85 4.72 10.37 -9.57
N GLN A 86 4.59 10.63 -10.87
CA GLN A 86 4.72 11.98 -11.43
C GLN A 86 3.52 12.87 -11.14
N ASP A 87 2.30 12.29 -11.21
CA ASP A 87 1.04 13.02 -11.06
C ASP A 87 0.70 13.30 -9.58
N GLY A 88 1.24 12.49 -8.65
CA GLY A 88 0.93 12.63 -7.22
C GLY A 88 -0.49 12.18 -6.87
N THR A 89 -0.92 11.04 -7.41
CA THR A 89 -2.29 10.54 -7.25
C THR A 89 -2.68 10.34 -5.79
N LEU A 90 -3.74 11.00 -5.34
CA LEU A 90 -4.41 10.71 -4.06
C LEU A 90 -5.64 9.85 -4.34
N TRP A 91 -5.61 8.59 -3.91
CA TRP A 91 -6.67 7.61 -4.16
C TRP A 91 -7.34 7.14 -2.87
N LEU A 92 -8.65 7.34 -2.76
CA LEU A 92 -9.46 6.79 -1.68
C LEU A 92 -10.18 5.52 -2.15
N ILE A 93 -9.93 4.42 -1.45
CA ILE A 93 -10.55 3.11 -1.64
C ILE A 93 -11.38 2.80 -0.40
N TYR A 94 -12.71 2.77 -0.51
CA TYR A 94 -13.59 2.54 0.63
C TYR A 94 -14.67 1.49 0.32
N GLY A 95 -15.39 1.02 1.34
CA GLY A 95 -16.52 0.07 1.19
C GLY A 95 -16.39 -1.17 2.06
N ASP A 96 -17.05 -2.26 1.64
CA ASP A 96 -17.27 -3.46 2.45
C ASP A 96 -16.00 -4.09 3.04
N VAL A 97 -16.16 -4.73 4.19
CA VAL A 97 -15.05 -5.42 4.85
C VAL A 97 -14.74 -6.73 4.12
N GLY A 98 -13.45 -7.02 3.94
CA GLY A 98 -12.99 -8.30 3.39
C GLY A 98 -13.04 -8.41 1.86
N VAL A 99 -13.38 -7.35 1.13
CA VAL A 99 -13.47 -7.32 -0.35
C VAL A 99 -12.12 -7.09 -1.05
N GLY A 100 -11.00 -7.12 -0.34
CA GLY A 100 -9.66 -7.06 -0.95
C GLY A 100 -9.03 -5.67 -1.03
N LYS A 101 -9.58 -4.62 -0.41
CA LYS A 101 -9.01 -3.24 -0.43
C LYS A 101 -7.56 -3.20 0.06
N THR A 102 -7.28 -3.79 1.21
CA THR A 102 -5.93 -3.89 1.80
C THR A 102 -4.98 -4.68 0.90
N LEU A 103 -5.47 -5.78 0.30
CA LEU A 103 -4.68 -6.56 -0.66
C LEU A 103 -4.31 -5.71 -1.88
N ALA A 104 -5.28 -4.99 -2.46
CA ALA A 104 -5.04 -4.11 -3.61
C ALA A 104 -3.97 -3.06 -3.31
N ALA A 105 -4.09 -2.35 -2.18
CA ALA A 105 -3.10 -1.38 -1.73
C ALA A 105 -1.71 -2.00 -1.54
N SER A 106 -1.64 -3.20 -0.93
CA SER A 106 -0.38 -3.95 -0.78
C SER A 106 0.23 -4.35 -2.11
N LEU A 107 -0.58 -4.76 -3.10
CA LEU A 107 -0.11 -5.12 -4.45
C LEU A 107 0.47 -3.91 -5.19
N ILE A 108 -0.15 -2.75 -5.05
CA ILE A 108 0.36 -1.49 -5.63
C ILE A 108 1.72 -1.13 -5.03
N LEU A 109 1.87 -1.19 -3.70
CA LEU A 109 3.18 -0.93 -3.06
C LEU A 109 4.23 -1.95 -3.50
N LYS A 110 3.88 -3.24 -3.62
CA LYS A 110 4.80 -4.27 -4.12
C LYS A 110 5.26 -3.99 -5.55
N GLU A 111 4.39 -3.43 -6.40
CA GLU A 111 4.76 -3.03 -7.75
C GLU A 111 5.68 -1.79 -7.73
N ALA A 112 5.40 -0.80 -6.87
CA ALA A 112 6.27 0.36 -6.68
C ALA A 112 7.67 -0.04 -6.19
N LEU A 113 7.76 -0.95 -5.20
CA LEU A 113 9.04 -1.48 -4.69
C LEU A 113 9.85 -2.23 -5.75
N LYS A 114 9.21 -2.90 -6.73
CA LYS A 114 9.90 -3.54 -7.88
C LYS A 114 10.52 -2.51 -8.83
N LYS A 115 10.02 -1.28 -8.82
CA LYS A 115 10.52 -0.14 -9.59
C LYS A 115 11.46 0.75 -8.77
N ASP A 116 11.93 0.22 -7.64
CA ASP A 116 12.86 0.85 -6.69
C ASP A 116 12.37 2.16 -6.08
N TYR A 117 11.04 2.37 -6.04
CA TYR A 117 10.44 3.45 -5.28
C TYR A 117 10.44 3.16 -3.78
N THR A 118 10.60 4.20 -2.97
CA THR A 118 10.42 4.11 -1.52
C THR A 118 8.94 4.03 -1.18
N CYS A 119 8.58 3.11 -0.29
CA CYS A 119 7.17 2.84 0.04
C CYS A 119 6.98 2.72 1.54
N LEU A 120 5.80 3.13 2.02
CA LEU A 120 5.39 2.88 3.40
C LEU A 120 3.91 2.52 3.45
N TYR A 121 3.61 1.47 4.21
CA TYR A 121 2.26 1.05 4.58
C TYR A 121 2.11 1.26 6.08
N ILE A 122 1.05 1.94 6.49
CA ILE A 122 0.74 2.17 7.90
C ILE A 122 -0.75 1.96 8.15
N ILE A 123 -1.10 1.46 9.32
CA ILE A 123 -2.47 1.35 9.80
C ILE A 123 -2.81 2.63 10.54
N TRP A 124 -3.96 3.24 10.23
CA TRP A 124 -4.38 4.51 10.80
C TRP A 124 -4.44 4.49 12.33
N THR A 125 -4.95 3.40 12.92
CA THR A 125 -5.03 3.25 14.38
C THR A 125 -3.66 3.25 15.06
N ASP A 126 -2.61 2.77 14.37
CA ASP A 126 -1.25 2.77 14.93
C ASP A 126 -0.71 4.20 15.04
N LEU A 127 -1.19 5.12 14.18
CA LEU A 127 -0.85 6.54 14.25
C LEU A 127 -1.64 7.30 15.32
N VAL A 128 -2.93 7.00 15.46
CA VAL A 128 -3.85 7.79 16.32
C VAL A 128 -3.92 7.27 17.73
N ASP A 129 -3.96 5.95 17.91
CA ASP A 129 -4.09 5.27 19.20
C ASP A 129 -2.71 4.91 19.81
N GLY A 130 -1.64 5.03 19.03
CA GLY A 130 -0.26 4.77 19.46
C GLY A 130 0.32 5.91 20.29
N ASN A 131 1.38 5.61 21.03
CA ASN A 131 2.13 6.62 21.76
C ASN A 131 2.84 7.54 20.75
N ILE A 132 2.70 8.82 20.96
CA ILE A 132 3.36 9.96 20.32
C ILE A 132 3.99 9.64 18.94
N VAL A 133 3.33 10.09 17.89
CA VAL A 133 3.92 10.11 16.55
C VAL A 133 5.06 11.13 16.57
N ASP A 134 6.29 10.66 16.51
CA ASP A 134 7.45 11.51 16.49
C ASP A 134 7.65 12.21 15.13
N ASP A 135 8.48 13.24 15.14
CA ASP A 135 8.74 14.02 13.91
C ASP A 135 9.47 13.19 12.85
N GLU A 136 10.27 12.18 13.23
CA GLU A 136 10.97 11.29 12.30
C GLU A 136 9.97 10.45 11.50
N LEU A 137 8.98 9.87 12.17
CA LEU A 137 7.90 9.12 11.49
C LEU A 137 7.08 10.05 10.58
N ILE A 138 6.75 11.26 11.03
CA ILE A 138 6.04 12.23 10.18
C ILE A 138 6.84 12.56 8.93
N GLU A 139 8.13 12.84 9.04
CA GLU A 139 8.96 13.11 7.86
C GLU A 139 9.07 11.88 6.94
N LYS A 140 9.16 10.68 7.49
CA LYS A 140 9.13 9.45 6.70
C LYS A 140 7.80 9.30 5.96
N LEU A 141 6.65 9.53 6.64
CA LEU A 141 5.32 9.50 6.02
C LEU A 141 5.17 10.53 4.89
N ARG A 142 5.82 11.69 5.00
CA ARG A 142 5.80 12.75 3.98
C ARG A 142 6.72 12.50 2.80
N SER A 143 7.87 11.84 3.03
CA SER A 143 8.97 11.77 2.05
C SER A 143 8.98 10.52 1.18
N VAL A 144 8.39 9.39 1.61
CA VAL A 144 8.35 8.17 0.78
C VAL A 144 7.59 8.40 -0.53
N ASP A 145 8.04 7.77 -1.62
CA ASP A 145 7.41 7.92 -2.92
C ASP A 145 5.94 7.48 -2.91
N PHE A 146 5.63 6.32 -2.31
CA PHE A 146 4.27 5.81 -2.22
C PHE A 146 3.88 5.55 -0.77
N LEU A 147 2.75 6.10 -0.34
CA LEU A 147 2.21 5.91 1.00
C LEU A 147 0.84 5.21 0.92
N VAL A 148 0.64 4.20 1.76
CA VAL A 148 -0.67 3.63 2.06
C VAL A 148 -1.01 3.92 3.52
N ILE A 149 -2.18 4.52 3.77
CA ILE A 149 -2.80 4.64 5.09
C ILE A 149 -4.04 3.75 5.08
N ASP A 150 -3.98 2.62 5.77
CA ASP A 150 -5.08 1.66 5.84
C ASP A 150 -5.92 1.84 7.11
N ASP A 151 -7.15 1.35 7.05
CA ASP A 151 -8.15 1.45 8.12
C ASP A 151 -8.45 2.91 8.55
N LEU A 152 -8.36 3.85 7.62
CA LEU A 152 -8.64 5.26 7.87
C LEU A 152 -10.01 5.46 8.51
N GLY A 153 -10.04 6.19 9.62
CA GLY A 153 -11.25 6.51 10.35
C GLY A 153 -11.72 5.45 11.34
N LYS A 154 -10.96 4.36 11.54
CA LYS A 154 -11.24 3.31 12.55
C LYS A 154 -10.63 3.60 13.94
N ASP A 155 -10.42 4.83 14.28
CA ASP A 155 -9.99 5.21 15.65
C ASP A 155 -11.07 4.88 16.69
N LYS A 156 -10.65 4.61 17.91
CA LYS A 156 -11.53 4.27 19.06
C LYS A 156 -12.39 5.45 19.53
N LEU A 157 -12.13 6.64 19.03
CA LEU A 157 -12.86 7.83 19.38
C LEU A 157 -14.26 7.79 18.74
N ASN A 158 -15.28 8.09 19.54
CA ASN A 158 -16.70 8.07 19.16
C ASN A 158 -16.93 8.77 17.82
N ILE A 159 -17.87 8.23 17.03
CA ILE A 159 -18.25 8.73 15.68
C ILE A 159 -18.51 10.24 15.68
N ASN A 160 -18.95 10.81 16.81
CA ASN A 160 -19.31 12.22 16.97
C ASN A 160 -18.18 13.13 17.51
N SER A 161 -17.04 12.58 17.89
CA SER A 161 -15.88 13.35 18.34
C SER A 161 -14.63 12.88 17.58
N THR A 162 -14.48 13.35 16.34
CA THR A 162 -13.16 13.29 15.74
C THR A 162 -12.28 14.15 16.62
N SER A 163 -11.28 13.56 17.24
CA SER A 163 -10.32 14.40 17.94
C SER A 163 -9.71 15.34 16.93
N GLN A 164 -9.64 16.61 17.23
CA GLN A 164 -8.94 17.60 16.42
C GLN A 164 -7.54 17.09 16.05
N TYR A 165 -6.91 16.38 16.97
CA TYR A 165 -5.63 15.69 16.74
C TYR A 165 -5.62 14.77 15.52
N ALA A 166 -6.67 13.93 15.33
CA ALA A 166 -6.73 13.01 14.18
C ALA A 166 -6.88 13.77 12.85
N GLN A 167 -7.66 14.87 12.84
CA GLN A 167 -7.76 15.74 11.66
C GLN A 167 -6.44 16.41 11.36
N ASP A 168 -5.82 17.03 12.35
CA ASP A 168 -4.56 17.76 12.22
C ASP A 168 -3.44 16.80 11.77
N LEU A 169 -3.42 15.57 12.31
CA LEU A 169 -2.44 14.54 11.94
C LEU A 169 -2.59 14.14 10.47
N LEU A 170 -3.81 13.84 10.02
CA LEU A 170 -4.05 13.50 8.62
C LEU A 170 -3.65 14.66 7.70
N GLU A 171 -4.06 15.89 8.04
CA GLU A 171 -3.69 17.08 7.28
C GLU A 171 -2.17 17.31 7.25
N LYS A 172 -1.49 17.14 8.40
CA LYS A 172 -0.04 17.25 8.53
C LYS A 172 0.69 16.29 7.60
N ILE A 173 0.09 15.13 7.28
CA ILE A 173 0.67 14.12 6.38
C ILE A 173 0.29 14.40 4.92
N ILE A 174 -1.01 14.54 4.60
CA ILE A 174 -1.46 14.50 3.20
C ILE A 174 -1.28 15.83 2.46
N LYS A 175 -1.40 16.99 3.13
CA LYS A 175 -1.24 18.31 2.48
C LYS A 175 0.16 18.48 1.86
N PRO A 176 1.27 18.22 2.56
CA PRO A 176 2.61 18.28 1.96
C PRO A 176 2.79 17.26 0.83
N ARG A 177 2.28 16.04 0.99
CA ARG A 177 2.36 15.01 -0.06
C ARG A 177 1.63 15.44 -1.32
N TYR A 178 0.42 15.95 -1.19
CA TYR A 178 -0.37 16.47 -2.31
C TYR A 178 0.36 17.62 -3.03
N GLY A 179 0.88 18.59 -2.27
CA GLY A 179 1.64 19.72 -2.83
C GLY A 179 2.92 19.30 -3.56
N ASN A 180 3.58 18.24 -3.07
CA ASN A 180 4.82 17.69 -3.64
C ASN A 180 4.55 16.56 -4.65
N LYS A 181 3.32 16.33 -5.06
CA LYS A 181 2.93 15.25 -5.98
C LYS A 181 3.44 13.88 -5.54
N MET A 182 3.21 13.55 -4.26
CA MET A 182 3.57 12.25 -3.68
C MET A 182 2.34 11.34 -3.62
N PRO A 183 2.29 10.22 -4.37
CA PRO A 183 1.16 9.30 -4.38
C PRO A 183 0.77 8.82 -2.99
N THR A 184 -0.53 8.90 -2.69
CA THR A 184 -1.08 8.45 -1.41
C THR A 184 -2.35 7.64 -1.65
N ILE A 185 -2.42 6.45 -1.08
CA ILE A 185 -3.59 5.56 -1.12
C ILE A 185 -4.18 5.51 0.28
N LEU A 186 -5.43 5.92 0.39
CA LEU A 186 -6.22 5.86 1.61
C LEU A 186 -7.19 4.69 1.51
N VAL A 187 -7.20 3.81 2.49
CA VAL A 187 -8.09 2.65 2.54
C VAL A 187 -9.00 2.76 3.75
N SER A 188 -10.31 2.55 3.56
CA SER A 188 -11.29 2.62 4.65
C SER A 188 -12.40 1.59 4.48
N SER A 189 -13.02 1.19 5.61
CA SER A 189 -14.31 0.49 5.62
C SER A 189 -15.48 1.41 5.95
N ARG A 190 -15.24 2.72 6.15
CA ARG A 190 -16.29 3.72 6.35
C ARG A 190 -16.76 4.28 5.02
N ASP A 191 -18.00 4.75 5.01
CA ASP A 191 -18.56 5.44 3.85
C ASP A 191 -17.80 6.75 3.55
N TYR A 192 -17.76 7.13 2.28
CA TYR A 192 -17.10 8.37 1.84
C TYR A 192 -17.67 9.61 2.54
N ARG A 193 -19.01 9.68 2.72
CA ARG A 193 -19.67 10.82 3.37
C ARG A 193 -19.22 10.96 4.82
N ASP A 194 -19.11 9.85 5.55
CA ASP A 194 -18.62 9.86 6.92
C ASP A 194 -17.15 10.29 6.99
N LEU A 195 -16.35 9.85 6.01
CA LEU A 195 -14.93 10.21 5.95
C LEU A 195 -14.72 11.71 5.67
N VAL A 196 -15.48 12.32 4.78
CA VAL A 196 -15.34 13.76 4.50
C VAL A 196 -15.89 14.64 5.62
N VAL A 197 -16.87 14.16 6.38
CA VAL A 197 -17.32 14.83 7.61
C VAL A 197 -16.22 14.75 8.68
N LYS A 198 -15.63 13.58 8.83
CA LYS A 198 -14.56 13.33 9.80
C LYS A 198 -13.25 14.03 9.43
N PHE A 199 -12.90 14.06 8.17
CA PHE A 199 -11.67 14.63 7.61
C PHE A 199 -12.02 15.59 6.45
N PRO A 200 -12.40 16.84 6.74
CA PRO A 200 -12.83 17.79 5.70
C PRO A 200 -11.81 18.03 4.59
N VAL A 201 -10.51 17.87 4.90
CA VAL A 201 -9.41 17.99 3.94
C VAL A 201 -9.56 17.04 2.74
N LEU A 202 -10.22 15.90 2.90
CA LEU A 202 -10.43 14.92 1.82
C LEU A 202 -11.34 15.48 0.74
N SER A 203 -12.37 16.23 1.10
CA SER A 203 -13.29 16.85 0.12
C SER A 203 -12.60 17.87 -0.77
N ALA A 204 -11.55 18.51 -0.26
CA ALA A 204 -10.79 19.53 -1.00
C ALA A 204 -9.71 18.93 -1.93
N MET A 205 -9.22 17.73 -1.63
CA MET A 205 -8.05 17.16 -2.31
C MET A 205 -8.36 15.95 -3.21
N LEU A 206 -9.46 15.22 -2.94
CA LEU A 206 -9.82 14.06 -3.72
C LEU A 206 -10.47 14.46 -5.05
N SER A 207 -9.94 13.91 -6.13
CA SER A 207 -10.59 13.99 -7.44
C SER A 207 -11.59 12.83 -7.58
N PRO A 208 -12.81 13.06 -8.14
CA PRO A 208 -13.85 12.04 -8.23
C PRO A 208 -13.41 10.72 -8.88
N GLN A 209 -12.52 10.80 -9.86
CA GLN A 209 -11.95 9.63 -10.55
C GLN A 209 -11.06 8.74 -9.65
N TRP A 210 -10.61 9.27 -8.51
CA TRP A 210 -9.77 8.58 -7.52
C TRP A 210 -10.53 8.30 -6.22
N ILE A 211 -11.83 8.10 -6.32
CA ILE A 211 -12.70 7.66 -5.23
C ILE A 211 -13.36 6.36 -5.68
N SER A 212 -12.92 5.24 -5.12
CA SER A 212 -13.44 3.92 -5.47
C SER A 212 -14.23 3.31 -4.33
N GLU A 213 -15.52 3.10 -4.55
CA GLU A 213 -16.38 2.30 -3.67
C GLU A 213 -16.28 0.82 -4.05
N VAL A 214 -15.87 -0.01 -3.10
CA VAL A 214 -15.70 -1.45 -3.32
C VAL A 214 -16.76 -2.21 -2.55
N VAL A 215 -17.67 -2.82 -3.30
CA VAL A 215 -18.79 -3.61 -2.79
C VAL A 215 -18.61 -5.05 -3.23
N GLY A 216 -18.84 -6.01 -2.34
CA GLY A 216 -18.72 -7.43 -2.70
C GLY A 216 -18.81 -8.37 -1.50
N VAL A 217 -18.63 -9.65 -1.78
CA VAL A 217 -18.60 -10.69 -0.75
C VAL A 217 -17.24 -10.72 -0.07
N ASN A 218 -17.26 -10.96 1.23
CA ASN A 218 -16.04 -11.11 2.02
C ASN A 218 -15.24 -12.35 1.59
N PHE A 219 -13.97 -12.15 1.19
CA PHE A 219 -13.07 -13.23 0.79
C PHE A 219 -12.40 -13.95 1.97
N ARG A 220 -12.54 -13.47 3.20
CA ARG A 220 -11.89 -14.09 4.36
C ARG A 220 -12.51 -15.46 4.65
N PRO A 221 -11.71 -16.54 4.81
CA PRO A 221 -12.23 -17.91 4.94
C PRO A 221 -13.23 -18.12 6.09
N ASN A 222 -13.10 -17.36 7.19
CA ASN A 222 -13.92 -17.51 8.38
C ASN A 222 -15.22 -16.68 8.38
N ALA A 223 -15.48 -15.88 7.33
CA ALA A 223 -16.69 -15.07 7.25
C ALA A 223 -17.88 -15.78 6.57
N ARG A 224 -17.70 -17.05 6.16
CA ARG A 224 -18.76 -17.82 5.48
C ARG A 224 -19.74 -18.54 6.42
N ASN A 225 -19.50 -18.47 7.75
CA ASN A 225 -20.29 -19.18 8.77
C ASN A 225 -20.92 -18.23 9.81
N SER A 226 -21.12 -16.96 9.49
CA SER A 226 -21.86 -16.03 10.36
C SER A 226 -23.05 -15.42 9.64
#